data_c4fc104eea2088fb31008301d75b3455
#
_entry.id   c4fc104eea2088fb31008301d75b3455
#
_cell.length_a   1.000
_cell.length_b   1.000
_cell.length_c   1.000
_cell.angle_alpha   90.00
_cell.angle_beta   90.00
_cell.angle_gamma   90.00
#
_symmetry.space_group_name_H-M   'P 1'
#
loop_
_entity.id
_entity.type
_entity.pdbx_description
1 polymer ?
#
loop_
_entity_poly.entity_id
_entity_poly.type
_entity_poly.pdbx_seq_one_letter_code
_entity_poly.pdbx_strand_id
1 'polypeptide(L)'
;MSFEHPNRNNESMRDVELDIMSRPPEHNTTNLDLDRMNLMLDILGHPEQSFRVIHITGTNGKGSTARMAEAICRAYGMRTGLYTSPHLEKINERIAIDGQQLSDDDFIDIWDQTKDLVALVDAKMEEQGKPKMSFFEVLTAMAIWKFADTPVDVAIVEVGMGGLWDATNVLNADAAIIGPVDMDHMQWLGDTVEQIATEKAGIIKPNCTAIIGPQPHEEAVMPILAEAAERNHAMLVRDGYEMTVSDRMAAVGGQVATLTTPNGTYEGVPIAKFGEHQAHNALAALAASEVVIPVNGPLDGDLVGEALSSVKIPGRIEQIRTSPTIILDGGHNVNAAEALRKAIEESYDFKQLVGVVAMMRDKQVEEYLGVLEPILSSVVVTENSWRERVMPADELEKIAVDVFGRDRVIKEANLPDAIQTAVNMVDAEDELGVGYGHGVLICGSFVTAGDARLMLEEHASPTMRQAMAVHQPAVDPDDSDRLADKAEDEAADNLEDSVSPDDFDVFDVLGLGKEQASDAGNAGTGTASADTGTGTGNDDSADAR
;
A
#
# COMPACT_ATOMS: atom_id res chain seq x y z
N MET A 1 33.38 -7.33 -1.36
CA MET A 1 34.12 -6.06 -1.46
C MET A 1 33.05 -5.00 -1.54
N SER A 2 32.84 -4.23 -0.48
CA SER A 2 31.92 -3.09 -0.49
C SER A 2 32.55 -1.98 -1.32
N PHE A 3 31.90 -1.59 -2.40
CA PHE A 3 32.28 -0.39 -3.13
C PHE A 3 31.80 0.80 -2.28
N GLU A 4 32.74 1.52 -1.66
CA GLU A 4 32.47 2.83 -1.10
C GLU A 4 32.20 3.80 -2.26
N HIS A 5 30.98 4.27 -2.40
CA HIS A 5 30.64 5.34 -3.32
C HIS A 5 31.29 6.65 -2.86
N PRO A 6 32.05 7.34 -3.72
CA PRO A 6 32.89 8.49 -3.33
C PRO A 6 32.15 9.81 -3.09
N ASN A 7 30.81 9.88 -3.20
CA ASN A 7 30.01 11.09 -2.98
C ASN A 7 28.79 10.81 -2.11
N ARG A 8 28.96 10.42 -0.85
CA ARG A 8 27.89 10.58 0.12
C ARG A 8 27.78 12.06 0.46
N ASN A 9 26.80 12.76 -0.10
CA ASN A 9 26.28 13.95 0.53
C ASN A 9 25.83 13.52 1.93
N ASN A 10 26.18 14.29 2.97
CA ASN A 10 25.80 14.03 4.37
C ASN A 10 24.28 14.23 4.61
N GLU A 11 23.43 13.83 3.69
CA GLU A 11 21.98 13.87 3.85
C GLU A 11 21.56 12.87 4.90
N SER A 12 20.83 13.32 5.91
CA SER A 12 20.23 12.43 6.89
C SER A 12 18.95 11.82 6.32
N MET A 13 18.51 10.67 6.84
CA MET A 13 17.20 10.09 6.46
C MET A 13 16.05 11.09 6.61
N ARG A 14 16.14 11.98 7.61
CA ARG A 14 15.16 13.04 7.83
C ARG A 14 15.12 14.05 6.68
N ASP A 15 16.26 14.43 6.13
CA ASP A 15 16.31 15.40 5.02
C ASP A 15 15.71 14.78 3.76
N VAL A 16 16.02 13.52 3.47
CA VAL A 16 15.42 12.75 2.38
C VAL A 16 13.90 12.61 2.55
N GLU A 17 13.44 12.28 3.75
CA GLU A 17 12.01 12.16 4.04
C GLU A 17 11.29 13.50 3.85
N LEU A 18 11.85 14.61 4.34
CA LEU A 18 11.28 15.95 4.17
C LEU A 18 11.23 16.35 2.68
N ASP A 19 12.27 16.09 1.90
CA ASP A 19 12.29 16.38 0.47
C ASP A 19 11.19 15.62 -0.28
N ILE A 20 11.08 14.32 -0.04
CA ILE A 20 10.04 13.49 -0.65
C ILE A 20 8.63 13.92 -0.17
N MET A 21 8.44 14.20 1.12
CA MET A 21 7.14 14.60 1.68
C MET A 21 6.71 16.01 1.30
N SER A 22 7.65 16.90 0.92
CA SER A 22 7.34 18.24 0.42
C SER A 22 6.65 18.25 -0.95
N ARG A 23 6.66 17.10 -1.65
CA ARG A 23 6.06 16.96 -2.98
C ARG A 23 4.54 16.97 -2.91
N PRO A 24 3.87 17.40 -4.02
CA PRO A 24 2.42 17.40 -4.07
C PRO A 24 1.85 16.02 -3.71
N PRO A 25 0.82 15.95 -2.86
CA PRO A 25 0.10 14.69 -2.66
C PRO A 25 -0.60 14.31 -3.96
N GLU A 26 -0.65 13.01 -4.27
CA GLU A 26 -1.19 12.45 -5.52
C GLU A 26 -2.58 13.01 -5.87
N HIS A 27 -3.44 13.13 -4.88
CA HIS A 27 -4.81 13.59 -5.03
C HIS A 27 -4.97 15.13 -5.19
N ASN A 28 -3.92 15.93 -5.05
CA ASN A 28 -3.97 17.37 -5.35
C ASN A 28 -3.56 17.68 -6.79
N THR A 29 -3.15 16.69 -7.56
CA THR A 29 -2.85 16.88 -8.98
C THR A 29 -4.15 16.90 -9.79
N THR A 30 -4.39 17.95 -10.55
CA THR A 30 -5.55 18.09 -11.45
C THR A 30 -5.49 17.12 -12.64
N ASN A 31 -4.37 16.45 -12.84
CA ASN A 31 -4.14 15.49 -13.92
C ASN A 31 -3.78 14.12 -13.30
N LEU A 32 -4.80 13.28 -13.15
CA LEU A 32 -4.65 11.87 -12.82
C LEU A 32 -4.29 11.10 -14.11
N ASP A 33 -3.01 11.13 -14.50
CA ASP A 33 -2.47 10.42 -15.66
C ASP A 33 -1.14 9.73 -15.28
N LEU A 34 -0.70 8.81 -16.13
CA LEU A 34 0.55 8.08 -15.93
C LEU A 34 1.74 8.69 -16.71
N ASP A 35 1.60 9.89 -17.26
CA ASP A 35 2.62 10.47 -18.14
C ASP A 35 3.96 10.66 -17.42
N ARG A 36 3.93 11.14 -16.14
CA ARG A 36 5.14 11.32 -15.33
C ARG A 36 5.83 9.98 -15.05
N MET A 37 5.06 8.97 -14.66
CA MET A 37 5.58 7.64 -14.40
C MET A 37 6.12 6.97 -15.68
N ASN A 38 5.41 7.07 -16.80
CA ASN A 38 5.90 6.54 -18.07
C ASN A 38 7.20 7.21 -18.50
N LEU A 39 7.29 8.55 -18.38
CA LEU A 39 8.52 9.27 -18.67
C LEU A 39 9.67 8.86 -17.74
N MET A 40 9.39 8.65 -16.45
CA MET A 40 10.39 8.17 -15.50
C MET A 40 10.89 6.77 -15.86
N LEU A 41 10.01 5.85 -16.23
CA LEU A 41 10.40 4.50 -16.67
C LEU A 41 11.17 4.50 -18.01
N ASP A 42 10.80 5.38 -18.94
CA ASP A 42 11.56 5.59 -20.18
C ASP A 42 13.00 6.02 -19.88
N ILE A 43 13.19 6.95 -18.95
CA ILE A 43 14.52 7.44 -18.54
C ILE A 43 15.31 6.33 -17.82
N LEU A 44 14.64 5.53 -16.98
CA LEU A 44 15.24 4.41 -16.25
C LEU A 44 15.53 3.18 -17.14
N GLY A 45 15.06 3.16 -18.40
CA GLY A 45 15.25 2.05 -19.33
C GLY A 45 14.35 0.84 -19.05
N HIS A 46 13.15 1.07 -18.54
CA HIS A 46 12.11 0.06 -18.27
C HIS A 46 12.51 -1.04 -17.28
N PRO A 47 12.95 -0.66 -16.05
CA PRO A 47 13.35 -1.63 -15.04
C PRO A 47 12.21 -2.57 -14.61
N GLU A 48 10.94 -2.11 -14.74
CA GLU A 48 9.72 -2.88 -14.44
C GLU A 48 9.56 -4.16 -15.26
N GLN A 49 10.32 -4.32 -16.35
CA GLN A 49 10.27 -5.50 -17.21
C GLN A 49 11.19 -6.62 -16.74
N SER A 50 11.99 -6.40 -15.68
CA SER A 50 13.00 -7.35 -15.22
C SER A 50 12.50 -8.39 -14.20
N PHE A 51 11.26 -8.25 -13.68
CA PHE A 51 10.68 -9.11 -12.66
C PHE A 51 9.20 -9.41 -12.95
N ARG A 52 8.67 -10.48 -12.33
CA ARG A 52 7.23 -10.77 -12.32
C ARG A 52 6.49 -9.85 -11.36
N VAL A 53 5.18 -9.68 -11.57
CA VAL A 53 4.37 -8.75 -10.77
C VAL A 53 3.08 -9.39 -10.28
N ILE A 54 2.86 -9.32 -8.95
CA ILE A 54 1.55 -9.45 -8.31
C ILE A 54 1.08 -8.05 -7.96
N HIS A 55 0.01 -7.57 -8.60
CA HIS A 55 -0.54 -6.24 -8.41
C HIS A 55 -1.87 -6.30 -7.66
N ILE A 56 -2.03 -5.51 -6.59
CA ILE A 56 -3.12 -5.69 -5.63
C ILE A 56 -3.87 -4.39 -5.40
N THR A 57 -5.19 -4.41 -5.69
CA THR A 57 -6.11 -3.33 -5.33
C THR A 57 -7.29 -3.85 -4.49
N GLY A 58 -8.12 -2.96 -4.02
CA GLY A 58 -9.30 -3.21 -3.18
C GLY A 58 -9.58 -2.01 -2.29
N THR A 59 -10.73 -1.95 -1.67
CA THR A 59 -11.00 -0.93 -0.63
C THR A 59 -10.24 -1.31 0.63
N ASN A 60 -10.37 -2.54 1.10
CA ASN A 60 -9.70 -3.09 2.27
C ASN A 60 -8.84 -4.32 1.92
N GLY A 61 -7.93 -4.72 2.81
CA GLY A 61 -7.16 -5.96 2.73
C GLY A 61 -5.91 -5.93 1.87
N LYS A 62 -5.66 -4.88 1.06
CA LYS A 62 -4.53 -4.79 0.12
C LYS A 62 -3.19 -5.16 0.74
N GLY A 63 -2.74 -4.41 1.75
CA GLY A 63 -1.44 -4.61 2.39
C GLY A 63 -1.33 -5.96 3.13
N SER A 64 -2.44 -6.48 3.69
CA SER A 64 -2.48 -7.82 4.29
C SER A 64 -2.24 -8.90 3.24
N THR A 65 -2.96 -8.84 2.11
CA THR A 65 -2.81 -9.75 0.98
C THR A 65 -1.42 -9.68 0.38
N ALA A 66 -0.86 -8.46 0.23
CA ALA A 66 0.48 -8.26 -0.29
C ALA A 66 1.55 -8.94 0.58
N ARG A 67 1.49 -8.76 1.90
CA ARG A 67 2.43 -9.39 2.84
C ARG A 67 2.29 -10.91 2.88
N MET A 68 1.06 -11.44 2.76
CA MET A 68 0.82 -12.89 2.66
C MET A 68 1.39 -13.47 1.37
N ALA A 69 1.17 -12.82 0.23
CA ALA A 69 1.72 -13.25 -1.06
C ALA A 69 3.26 -13.20 -1.07
N GLU A 70 3.83 -12.14 -0.51
CA GLU A 70 5.29 -12.03 -0.34
C GLU A 70 5.85 -13.19 0.48
N ALA A 71 5.23 -13.48 1.63
CA ALA A 71 5.68 -14.55 2.52
C ALA A 71 5.62 -15.93 1.82
N ILE A 72 4.57 -16.21 1.04
CA ILE A 72 4.45 -17.45 0.28
C ILE A 72 5.56 -17.52 -0.80
N CYS A 73 5.73 -16.48 -1.62
CA CYS A 73 6.76 -16.46 -2.66
C CYS A 73 8.16 -16.63 -2.07
N ARG A 74 8.46 -15.96 -0.96
CA ARG A 74 9.74 -16.05 -0.25
C ARG A 74 9.97 -17.44 0.35
N ALA A 75 8.95 -18.13 0.87
CA ALA A 75 9.06 -19.51 1.37
C ALA A 75 9.46 -20.49 0.26
N TYR A 76 9.12 -20.18 -0.99
CA TYR A 76 9.57 -20.92 -2.18
C TYR A 76 10.95 -20.51 -2.69
N GLY A 77 11.68 -19.71 -1.92
CA GLY A 77 13.06 -19.30 -2.25
C GLY A 77 13.15 -18.24 -3.35
N MET A 78 12.03 -17.62 -3.74
CA MET A 78 12.06 -16.47 -4.65
C MET A 78 12.61 -15.25 -3.93
N ARG A 79 13.38 -14.45 -4.63
CA ARG A 79 13.77 -13.13 -4.18
C ARG A 79 12.61 -12.18 -4.39
N THR A 80 12.13 -11.56 -3.31
CA THR A 80 10.88 -10.81 -3.32
C THR A 80 11.11 -9.31 -3.13
N GLY A 81 10.38 -8.50 -3.91
CA GLY A 81 10.19 -7.08 -3.66
C GLY A 81 8.76 -6.86 -3.16
N LEU A 82 8.58 -6.05 -2.12
CA LEU A 82 7.26 -5.68 -1.59
C LEU A 82 7.13 -4.17 -1.56
N TYR A 83 6.07 -3.64 -2.18
CA TYR A 83 5.69 -2.22 -2.11
C TYR A 83 4.30 -2.10 -1.50
N THR A 84 4.19 -1.39 -0.37
CA THR A 84 2.93 -1.21 0.39
C THR A 84 2.71 0.24 0.79
N SER A 85 1.43 0.61 1.03
CA SER A 85 1.04 1.94 1.49
C SER A 85 -0.25 1.92 2.34
N PRO A 86 -0.38 2.86 3.28
CA PRO A 86 0.66 3.74 3.81
C PRO A 86 1.64 3.00 4.73
N HIS A 87 2.71 3.64 5.18
CA HIS A 87 3.54 3.13 6.28
C HIS A 87 2.85 3.34 7.64
N LEU A 88 3.17 2.51 8.62
CA LEU A 88 2.64 2.61 9.97
C LEU A 88 3.49 3.53 10.86
N GLU A 89 4.81 3.36 10.81
CA GLU A 89 5.78 4.08 11.63
C GLU A 89 6.81 4.86 10.80
N LYS A 90 7.41 4.21 9.78
CA LYS A 90 8.50 4.78 8.99
C LYS A 90 8.26 4.60 7.49
N ILE A 91 8.65 5.60 6.72
CA ILE A 91 8.56 5.56 5.25
C ILE A 91 9.27 4.35 4.63
N ASN A 92 10.33 3.85 5.27
CA ASN A 92 11.09 2.66 4.88
C ASN A 92 10.22 1.41 4.73
N GLU A 93 9.15 1.28 5.54
CA GLU A 93 8.22 0.15 5.48
C GLU A 93 7.57 -0.05 4.12
N ARG A 94 7.51 1.04 3.32
CA ARG A 94 6.85 1.02 2.01
C ARG A 94 7.58 0.17 0.98
N ILE A 95 8.90 -0.02 1.16
CA ILE A 95 9.75 -0.79 0.25
C ILE A 95 10.49 -1.85 1.06
N ALA A 96 10.28 -3.11 0.73
CA ALA A 96 10.97 -4.21 1.39
C ALA A 96 11.56 -5.20 0.35
N ILE A 97 12.68 -5.81 0.71
CA ILE A 97 13.32 -6.89 -0.04
C ILE A 97 13.39 -8.11 0.86
N ASP A 98 12.98 -9.27 0.37
CA ASP A 98 12.97 -10.54 1.09
C ASP A 98 12.33 -10.44 2.49
N GLY A 99 11.20 -9.70 2.58
CA GLY A 99 10.43 -9.48 3.81
C GLY A 99 11.07 -8.50 4.79
N GLN A 100 12.20 -7.86 4.45
CA GLN A 100 12.85 -6.86 5.28
C GLN A 100 12.67 -5.47 4.67
N GLN A 101 12.13 -4.53 5.46
CA GLN A 101 12.07 -3.12 5.06
C GLN A 101 13.47 -2.56 4.80
N LEU A 102 13.57 -1.58 3.91
CA LEU A 102 14.86 -0.93 3.63
C LEU A 102 15.44 -0.31 4.92
N SER A 103 16.76 -0.42 5.08
CA SER A 103 17.48 0.37 6.07
C SER A 103 17.46 1.85 5.70
N ASP A 104 17.76 2.74 6.66
CA ASP A 104 17.90 4.17 6.37
C ASP A 104 19.00 4.41 5.30
N ASP A 105 20.12 3.69 5.39
CA ASP A 105 21.20 3.77 4.41
C ASP A 105 20.74 3.33 3.00
N ASP A 106 20.02 2.20 2.88
CA ASP A 106 19.50 1.74 1.58
C ASP A 106 18.46 2.71 1.01
N PHE A 107 17.64 3.33 1.86
CA PHE A 107 16.62 4.29 1.43
C PHE A 107 17.26 5.58 0.93
N ILE A 108 18.31 6.09 1.60
CA ILE A 108 19.10 7.23 1.16
C ILE A 108 19.83 6.91 -0.14
N ASP A 109 20.46 5.74 -0.24
CA ASP A 109 21.20 5.33 -1.44
C ASP A 109 20.29 5.29 -2.68
N ILE A 110 19.04 4.81 -2.55
CA ILE A 110 18.11 4.76 -3.70
C ILE A 110 17.54 6.14 -4.04
N TRP A 111 17.36 7.01 -3.05
CA TRP A 111 17.01 8.41 -3.30
C TRP A 111 18.12 9.10 -4.07
N ASP A 112 19.37 8.98 -3.63
CA ASP A 112 20.53 9.54 -4.32
C ASP A 112 20.68 9.07 -5.77
N GLN A 113 20.31 7.84 -6.06
CA GLN A 113 20.31 7.30 -7.43
C GLN A 113 19.16 7.83 -8.30
N THR A 114 18.06 8.26 -7.70
CA THR A 114 16.83 8.60 -8.45
C THR A 114 16.49 10.08 -8.43
N LYS A 115 16.97 10.87 -7.49
CA LYS A 115 16.59 12.29 -7.29
C LYS A 115 16.86 13.16 -8.53
N ASP A 116 18.00 12.99 -9.19
CA ASP A 116 18.34 13.77 -10.38
C ASP A 116 17.46 13.40 -11.58
N LEU A 117 17.05 12.12 -11.69
CA LEU A 117 16.13 11.66 -12.71
C LEU A 117 14.70 12.17 -12.44
N VAL A 118 14.28 12.21 -11.18
CA VAL A 118 13.03 12.83 -10.76
C VAL A 118 13.02 14.32 -11.12
N ALA A 119 14.10 15.05 -10.85
CA ALA A 119 14.23 16.45 -11.22
C ALA A 119 14.18 16.67 -12.74
N LEU A 120 14.76 15.76 -13.53
CA LEU A 120 14.67 15.78 -14.99
C LEU A 120 13.24 15.57 -15.49
N VAL A 121 12.46 14.63 -14.88
CA VAL A 121 11.04 14.44 -15.17
C VAL A 121 10.27 15.71 -14.84
N ASP A 122 10.49 16.28 -13.65
CA ASP A 122 9.83 17.51 -13.20
C ASP A 122 10.04 18.66 -14.18
N ALA A 123 11.29 18.89 -14.62
CA ALA A 123 11.60 19.92 -15.61
C ALA A 123 10.88 19.70 -16.95
N LYS A 124 10.86 18.47 -17.46
CA LYS A 124 10.15 18.14 -18.70
C LYS A 124 8.64 18.28 -18.57
N MET A 125 8.06 17.99 -17.40
CA MET A 125 6.64 18.21 -17.12
C MET A 125 6.33 19.71 -17.06
N GLU A 126 7.16 20.50 -16.41
CA GLU A 126 7.01 21.96 -16.34
C GLU A 126 7.04 22.61 -17.72
N GLU A 127 7.92 22.20 -18.63
CA GLU A 127 7.93 22.64 -20.04
C GLU A 127 6.59 22.36 -20.76
N GLN A 128 5.85 21.33 -20.33
CA GLN A 128 4.55 20.96 -20.88
C GLN A 128 3.38 21.60 -20.11
N GLY A 129 3.65 22.42 -19.08
CA GLY A 129 2.63 22.99 -18.20
C GLY A 129 1.91 21.93 -17.32
N LYS A 130 2.57 20.79 -17.06
CA LYS A 130 2.07 19.71 -16.21
C LYS A 130 2.70 19.79 -14.81
N PRO A 131 2.03 19.23 -13.78
CA PRO A 131 2.57 19.21 -12.42
C PRO A 131 3.80 18.31 -12.31
N LYS A 132 4.66 18.59 -11.34
CA LYS A 132 5.79 17.76 -10.93
C LYS A 132 5.32 16.38 -10.44
N MET A 133 6.25 15.42 -10.33
CA MET A 133 5.97 14.11 -9.74
C MET A 133 5.47 14.26 -8.29
N SER A 134 4.40 13.54 -7.97
CA SER A 134 3.83 13.47 -6.63
C SER A 134 4.72 12.67 -5.68
N PHE A 135 4.48 12.83 -4.38
CA PHE A 135 5.08 12.01 -3.33
C PHE A 135 4.99 10.50 -3.61
N PHE A 136 3.79 10.03 -4.03
CA PHE A 136 3.56 8.61 -4.26
C PHE A 136 4.23 8.11 -5.55
N GLU A 137 4.25 8.92 -6.61
CA GLU A 137 4.96 8.60 -7.86
C GLU A 137 6.46 8.44 -7.64
N VAL A 138 7.07 9.32 -6.86
CA VAL A 138 8.50 9.23 -6.51
C VAL A 138 8.80 7.94 -5.76
N LEU A 139 8.03 7.61 -4.73
CA LEU A 139 8.21 6.36 -3.98
C LEU A 139 7.99 5.12 -4.84
N THR A 140 7.01 5.16 -5.76
CA THR A 140 6.75 4.08 -6.71
C THR A 140 7.93 3.88 -7.65
N ALA A 141 8.49 4.97 -8.18
CA ALA A 141 9.68 4.92 -9.04
C ALA A 141 10.91 4.36 -8.30
N MET A 142 11.14 4.83 -7.05
CA MET A 142 12.20 4.30 -6.18
C MET A 142 12.03 2.79 -5.92
N ALA A 143 10.80 2.33 -5.66
CA ALA A 143 10.52 0.92 -5.44
C ALA A 143 10.83 0.07 -6.69
N ILE A 144 10.33 0.50 -7.87
CA ILE A 144 10.56 -0.20 -9.14
C ILE A 144 12.07 -0.26 -9.45
N TRP A 145 12.79 0.85 -9.27
CA TRP A 145 14.23 0.90 -9.46
C TRP A 145 14.96 -0.04 -8.50
N LYS A 146 14.62 -0.02 -7.20
CA LYS A 146 15.24 -0.89 -6.19
C LYS A 146 15.03 -2.37 -6.49
N PHE A 147 13.85 -2.75 -6.98
CA PHE A 147 13.54 -4.14 -7.32
C PHE A 147 14.36 -4.64 -8.51
N ALA A 148 14.66 -3.78 -9.47
CA ALA A 148 15.53 -4.12 -10.59
C ALA A 148 17.02 -4.10 -10.20
N ASP A 149 17.47 -3.10 -9.44
CA ASP A 149 18.85 -2.99 -8.94
C ASP A 149 19.21 -4.15 -8.02
N THR A 150 18.26 -4.58 -7.19
CA THR A 150 18.37 -5.79 -6.36
C THR A 150 17.58 -6.91 -7.03
N PRO A 151 18.08 -7.57 -8.08
CA PRO A 151 17.27 -8.34 -9.02
C PRO A 151 16.32 -9.31 -8.31
N VAL A 152 15.06 -8.86 -8.10
CA VAL A 152 14.02 -9.69 -7.51
C VAL A 152 13.40 -10.59 -8.59
N ASP A 153 12.92 -11.77 -8.17
CA ASP A 153 12.17 -12.68 -9.06
C ASP A 153 10.73 -12.20 -9.26
N VAL A 154 10.16 -11.62 -8.18
CA VAL A 154 8.77 -11.14 -8.17
C VAL A 154 8.63 -9.89 -7.30
N ALA A 155 7.91 -8.90 -7.81
CA ALA A 155 7.45 -7.74 -7.07
C ALA A 155 5.96 -7.90 -6.69
N ILE A 156 5.65 -7.74 -5.43
CA ILE A 156 4.31 -7.70 -4.89
C ILE A 156 3.98 -6.23 -4.60
N VAL A 157 3.03 -5.66 -5.34
CA VAL A 157 2.80 -4.23 -5.37
C VAL A 157 1.37 -3.89 -4.98
N GLU A 158 1.22 -3.15 -3.90
CA GLU A 158 -0.04 -2.58 -3.45
C GLU A 158 -0.33 -1.28 -4.19
N VAL A 159 -1.53 -1.14 -4.74
CA VAL A 159 -2.08 0.10 -5.31
C VAL A 159 -2.30 1.12 -4.20
N GLY A 160 -1.88 2.36 -4.39
CA GLY A 160 -2.14 3.44 -3.45
C GLY A 160 -3.62 3.75 -3.36
N MET A 161 -4.25 4.08 -4.49
CA MET A 161 -5.67 4.40 -4.57
C MET A 161 -6.24 4.11 -5.95
N GLY A 162 -7.46 3.52 -6.00
CA GLY A 162 -8.13 3.20 -7.27
C GLY A 162 -7.44 2.07 -8.02
N GLY A 163 -6.86 2.36 -9.16
CA GLY A 163 -6.15 1.41 -10.01
C GLY A 163 -5.77 1.97 -11.37
N LEU A 164 -6.73 2.44 -12.17
CA LEU A 164 -6.52 2.83 -13.55
C LEU A 164 -5.44 3.92 -13.74
N TRP A 165 -5.44 4.92 -12.88
CA TRP A 165 -4.51 6.06 -12.92
C TRP A 165 -3.48 6.04 -11.78
N ASP A 166 -3.50 5.01 -10.92
CA ASP A 166 -2.53 4.87 -9.84
C ASP A 166 -1.10 4.75 -10.39
N ALA A 167 -0.14 5.38 -9.74
CA ALA A 167 1.27 5.38 -10.18
C ALA A 167 1.83 3.96 -10.40
N THR A 168 1.33 2.97 -9.65
CA THR A 168 1.73 1.56 -9.80
C THR A 168 1.18 0.91 -11.07
N ASN A 169 0.20 1.53 -11.76
CA ASN A 169 -0.45 0.94 -12.92
C ASN A 169 0.38 0.98 -14.22
N VAL A 170 1.60 1.50 -14.14
CA VAL A 170 2.62 1.33 -15.20
C VAL A 170 3.16 -0.11 -15.27
N LEU A 171 2.90 -0.91 -14.25
CA LEU A 171 3.33 -2.30 -14.18
C LEU A 171 2.42 -3.23 -15.02
N ASN A 172 3.02 -4.28 -15.58
CA ASN A 172 2.31 -5.36 -16.25
C ASN A 172 2.20 -6.56 -15.31
N ALA A 173 1.02 -6.72 -14.69
CA ALA A 173 0.79 -7.79 -13.73
C ALA A 173 0.69 -9.17 -14.38
N ASP A 174 1.39 -10.17 -13.81
CA ASP A 174 1.14 -11.60 -14.07
C ASP A 174 -0.13 -12.05 -13.34
N ALA A 175 -0.32 -11.57 -12.09
CA ALA A 175 -1.53 -11.75 -11.29
C ALA A 175 -2.04 -10.41 -10.79
N ALA A 176 -3.31 -10.10 -11.04
CA ALA A 176 -4.01 -8.91 -10.56
C ALA A 176 -5.05 -9.31 -9.52
N ILE A 177 -4.86 -8.89 -8.27
CA ILE A 177 -5.80 -9.16 -7.18
C ILE A 177 -6.71 -7.95 -6.98
N ILE A 178 -8.03 -8.17 -7.06
CA ILE A 178 -9.03 -7.19 -6.68
C ILE A 178 -9.73 -7.69 -5.41
N GLY A 179 -9.36 -7.12 -4.26
CA GLY A 179 -10.02 -7.35 -2.98
C GLY A 179 -11.44 -6.78 -2.95
N PRO A 180 -12.11 -6.74 -1.77
CA PRO A 180 -13.44 -6.17 -1.65
C PRO A 180 -13.50 -4.74 -2.19
N VAL A 181 -14.53 -4.46 -3.00
CA VAL A 181 -14.84 -3.12 -3.53
C VAL A 181 -16.03 -2.56 -2.77
N ASP A 182 -15.81 -1.43 -2.11
CA ASP A 182 -16.82 -0.74 -1.31
C ASP A 182 -16.59 0.77 -1.36
N MET A 183 -17.50 1.54 -0.77
CA MET A 183 -17.44 2.99 -0.75
C MET A 183 -16.28 3.49 0.11
N ASP A 184 -15.28 4.06 -0.51
CA ASP A 184 -14.17 4.79 0.12
C ASP A 184 -13.57 5.74 -0.93
N HIS A 185 -12.88 6.79 -0.46
CA HIS A 185 -12.24 7.79 -1.34
C HIS A 185 -13.16 8.38 -2.41
N MET A 186 -14.46 8.60 -2.07
CA MET A 186 -15.51 9.02 -3.01
C MET A 186 -15.16 10.30 -3.77
N GLN A 187 -14.44 11.23 -3.15
CA GLN A 187 -13.98 12.47 -3.78
C GLN A 187 -13.13 12.24 -5.03
N TRP A 188 -12.49 11.05 -5.16
CA TRP A 188 -11.52 10.73 -6.22
C TRP A 188 -11.98 9.59 -7.11
N LEU A 189 -12.60 8.57 -6.53
CA LEU A 189 -12.96 7.34 -7.24
C LEU A 189 -14.41 7.34 -7.75
N GLY A 190 -15.21 8.33 -7.34
CA GLY A 190 -16.61 8.47 -7.71
C GLY A 190 -17.58 8.14 -6.58
N ASP A 191 -18.86 8.47 -6.83
CA ASP A 191 -19.93 8.44 -5.84
C ASP A 191 -20.71 7.11 -5.84
N THR A 192 -20.30 6.16 -6.67
CA THR A 192 -20.94 4.84 -6.76
C THR A 192 -19.90 3.70 -6.75
N VAL A 193 -20.34 2.55 -6.27
CA VAL A 193 -19.47 1.36 -6.21
C VAL A 193 -19.03 0.89 -7.61
N GLU A 194 -19.85 1.13 -8.64
CA GLU A 194 -19.55 0.81 -10.04
C GLU A 194 -18.39 1.66 -10.57
N GLN A 195 -18.36 2.95 -10.21
CA GLN A 195 -17.25 3.85 -10.59
C GLN A 195 -15.95 3.38 -9.92
N ILE A 196 -16.00 3.08 -8.62
CA ILE A 196 -14.87 2.56 -7.85
C ILE A 196 -14.39 1.22 -8.43
N ALA A 197 -15.32 0.33 -8.82
CA ALA A 197 -15.00 -0.94 -9.47
C ALA A 197 -14.31 -0.74 -10.83
N THR A 198 -14.76 0.23 -11.62
CA THR A 198 -14.18 0.58 -12.92
C THR A 198 -12.72 1.04 -12.75
N GLU A 199 -12.44 1.89 -11.77
CA GLU A 199 -11.08 2.32 -11.44
C GLU A 199 -10.19 1.15 -11.04
N LYS A 200 -10.67 0.28 -10.14
CA LYS A 200 -9.92 -0.88 -9.67
C LYS A 200 -9.69 -1.92 -10.76
N ALA A 201 -10.64 -2.10 -11.68
CA ALA A 201 -10.50 -2.99 -12.83
C ALA A 201 -9.34 -2.60 -13.76
N GLY A 202 -8.86 -1.36 -13.67
CA GLY A 202 -7.73 -0.85 -14.48
C GLY A 202 -6.40 -1.58 -14.28
N ILE A 203 -6.24 -2.35 -13.18
CA ILE A 203 -5.04 -3.17 -12.97
C ILE A 203 -5.08 -4.53 -13.68
N ILE A 204 -6.22 -4.94 -14.24
CA ILE A 204 -6.32 -6.18 -15.01
C ILE A 204 -5.62 -5.97 -16.35
N LYS A 205 -4.46 -6.61 -16.52
CA LYS A 205 -3.59 -6.46 -17.69
C LYS A 205 -3.84 -7.56 -18.73
N PRO A 206 -3.41 -7.36 -19.98
CA PRO A 206 -3.56 -8.39 -21.01
C PRO A 206 -2.92 -9.72 -20.61
N ASN A 207 -3.70 -10.80 -20.70
CA ASN A 207 -3.30 -12.19 -20.43
C ASN A 207 -2.87 -12.47 -18.98
N CYS A 208 -3.17 -11.60 -18.00
CA CYS A 208 -2.90 -11.86 -16.59
C CYS A 208 -3.94 -12.85 -16.00
N THR A 209 -3.72 -13.27 -14.77
CA THR A 209 -4.74 -13.92 -13.94
C THR A 209 -5.39 -12.87 -13.05
N ALA A 210 -6.69 -12.61 -13.26
CA ALA A 210 -7.50 -11.71 -12.44
C ALA A 210 -8.13 -12.51 -11.28
N ILE A 211 -7.68 -12.24 -10.07
CA ILE A 211 -8.09 -12.90 -8.84
C ILE A 211 -9.01 -11.95 -8.08
N ILE A 212 -10.26 -12.37 -7.90
CA ILE A 212 -11.30 -11.52 -7.32
C ILE A 212 -11.67 -12.08 -5.93
N GLY A 213 -11.40 -11.29 -4.90
CA GLY A 213 -11.84 -11.56 -3.53
C GLY A 213 -13.36 -11.40 -3.35
N PRO A 214 -13.90 -11.68 -2.15
CA PRO A 214 -15.33 -11.52 -1.85
C PRO A 214 -15.80 -10.10 -2.15
N GLN A 215 -16.96 -9.96 -2.80
CA GLN A 215 -17.51 -8.66 -3.17
C GLN A 215 -18.79 -8.36 -2.37
N PRO A 216 -18.78 -7.33 -1.49
CA PRO A 216 -19.98 -6.92 -0.76
C PRO A 216 -21.14 -6.51 -1.67
N HIS A 217 -20.81 -5.97 -2.85
CA HIS A 217 -21.76 -5.49 -3.86
C HIS A 217 -21.63 -6.30 -5.16
N GLU A 218 -21.70 -7.64 -5.05
CA GLU A 218 -21.40 -8.56 -6.16
C GLU A 218 -22.19 -8.25 -7.44
N GLU A 219 -23.49 -7.99 -7.33
CA GLU A 219 -24.37 -7.70 -8.48
C GLU A 219 -23.93 -6.46 -9.29
N ALA A 220 -23.36 -5.46 -8.61
CA ALA A 220 -22.90 -4.21 -9.25
C ALA A 220 -21.44 -4.32 -9.73
N VAL A 221 -20.58 -4.98 -8.96
CA VAL A 221 -19.13 -5.00 -9.18
C VAL A 221 -18.69 -6.09 -10.16
N MET A 222 -19.21 -7.31 -10.03
CA MET A 222 -18.75 -8.45 -10.82
C MET A 222 -18.92 -8.30 -12.33
N PRO A 223 -20.02 -7.71 -12.86
CA PRO A 223 -20.12 -7.48 -14.31
C PRO A 223 -18.98 -6.62 -14.86
N ILE A 224 -18.53 -5.59 -14.11
CA ILE A 224 -17.45 -4.67 -14.51
C ILE A 224 -16.11 -5.39 -14.53
N LEU A 225 -15.83 -6.17 -13.47
CA LEU A 225 -14.58 -6.91 -13.37
C LEU A 225 -14.49 -8.03 -14.42
N ALA A 226 -15.61 -8.74 -14.67
CA ALA A 226 -15.69 -9.78 -15.69
C ALA A 226 -15.50 -9.22 -17.11
N GLU A 227 -16.13 -8.08 -17.42
CA GLU A 227 -15.93 -7.38 -18.71
C GLU A 227 -14.47 -6.94 -18.89
N ALA A 228 -13.84 -6.41 -17.84
CA ALA A 228 -12.44 -6.03 -17.88
C ALA A 228 -11.51 -7.24 -18.10
N ALA A 229 -11.78 -8.37 -17.46
CA ALA A 229 -11.05 -9.61 -17.66
C ALA A 229 -11.21 -10.16 -19.09
N GLU A 230 -12.45 -10.18 -19.63
CA GLU A 230 -12.74 -10.62 -21.00
C GLU A 230 -12.00 -9.74 -22.02
N ARG A 231 -12.09 -8.42 -21.87
CA ARG A 231 -11.44 -7.45 -22.77
C ARG A 231 -9.92 -7.61 -22.81
N ASN A 232 -9.31 -8.00 -21.70
CA ASN A 232 -7.88 -8.22 -21.56
C ASN A 232 -7.46 -9.68 -21.78
N HIS A 233 -8.38 -10.59 -22.12
CA HIS A 233 -8.12 -12.02 -22.20
C HIS A 233 -7.48 -12.59 -20.93
N ALA A 234 -7.82 -12.04 -19.78
CA ALA A 234 -7.33 -12.45 -18.48
C ALA A 234 -8.10 -13.67 -17.99
N MET A 235 -7.41 -14.60 -17.34
CA MET A 235 -8.05 -15.71 -16.65
C MET A 235 -8.73 -15.19 -15.38
N LEU A 236 -10.02 -15.44 -15.23
CA LEU A 236 -10.80 -14.99 -14.07
C LEU A 236 -10.87 -16.10 -13.01
N VAL A 237 -10.45 -15.78 -11.77
CA VAL A 237 -10.51 -16.68 -10.60
C VAL A 237 -11.21 -15.93 -9.46
N ARG A 238 -12.38 -16.44 -9.03
CA ARG A 238 -13.28 -15.75 -8.09
C ARG A 238 -13.42 -16.51 -6.79
N ASP A 239 -13.40 -15.78 -5.70
CA ASP A 239 -13.76 -16.32 -4.39
C ASP A 239 -15.25 -16.75 -4.37
N GLY A 240 -15.53 -17.89 -3.75
CA GLY A 240 -16.84 -18.52 -3.75
C GLY A 240 -17.19 -19.31 -5.01
N TYR A 241 -16.33 -19.31 -6.06
CA TYR A 241 -16.54 -20.00 -7.33
C TYR A 241 -15.34 -20.89 -7.68
N GLU A 242 -14.32 -20.33 -8.34
CA GLU A 242 -13.11 -21.07 -8.73
C GLU A 242 -12.15 -21.29 -7.55
N MET A 243 -12.23 -20.47 -6.51
CA MET A 243 -11.47 -20.63 -5.26
C MET A 243 -12.40 -20.45 -4.05
N THR A 244 -12.10 -21.14 -2.92
CA THR A 244 -12.98 -21.13 -1.74
C THR A 244 -12.19 -21.25 -0.44
N VAL A 245 -12.74 -20.65 0.65
CA VAL A 245 -12.35 -20.90 2.04
C VAL A 245 -13.41 -21.83 2.66
N SER A 246 -12.98 -22.91 3.30
CA SER A 246 -13.86 -23.80 4.07
C SER A 246 -13.19 -24.23 5.39
N ASP A 247 -13.96 -24.92 6.25
CA ASP A 247 -13.50 -25.50 7.52
C ASP A 247 -12.69 -24.53 8.40
N ARG A 248 -13.09 -23.24 8.37
CA ARG A 248 -12.43 -22.20 9.14
C ARG A 248 -12.73 -22.33 10.64
N MET A 249 -11.69 -22.34 11.46
CA MET A 249 -11.79 -22.41 12.92
C MET A 249 -10.82 -21.43 13.56
N ALA A 250 -11.25 -20.76 14.62
CA ALA A 250 -10.35 -19.94 15.45
C ALA A 250 -9.30 -20.84 16.13
N ALA A 251 -8.06 -20.34 16.17
CA ALA A 251 -6.93 -21.00 16.81
C ALA A 251 -6.11 -20.01 17.63
N VAL A 252 -5.23 -20.51 18.49
CA VAL A 252 -4.34 -19.64 19.29
C VAL A 252 -3.43 -18.83 18.36
N GLY A 253 -3.52 -17.51 18.45
CA GLY A 253 -2.72 -16.59 17.62
C GLY A 253 -3.23 -16.37 16.20
N GLY A 254 -4.45 -16.88 15.86
CA GLY A 254 -5.03 -16.72 14.54
C GLY A 254 -6.18 -17.69 14.27
N GLN A 255 -6.11 -18.38 13.14
CA GLN A 255 -7.13 -19.32 12.67
C GLN A 255 -6.51 -20.42 11.81
N VAL A 256 -7.29 -21.46 11.57
CA VAL A 256 -6.96 -22.54 10.62
C VAL A 256 -8.11 -22.64 9.61
N ALA A 257 -7.79 -22.84 8.34
CA ALA A 257 -8.79 -22.98 7.28
C ALA A 257 -8.34 -23.96 6.19
N THR A 258 -9.28 -24.47 5.43
CA THR A 258 -9.03 -25.17 4.16
C THR A 258 -9.14 -24.14 3.03
N LEU A 259 -8.07 -24.00 2.23
CA LEU A 259 -7.99 -23.10 1.08
C LEU A 259 -8.01 -23.94 -0.19
N THR A 260 -8.98 -23.70 -1.07
CA THR A 260 -9.06 -24.38 -2.37
C THR A 260 -8.85 -23.37 -3.48
N THR A 261 -7.92 -23.64 -4.39
CA THR A 261 -7.63 -22.88 -5.60
C THR A 261 -7.88 -23.73 -6.84
N PRO A 262 -7.86 -23.20 -8.06
CA PRO A 262 -7.90 -24.01 -9.28
C PRO A 262 -6.80 -25.09 -9.37
N ASN A 263 -5.66 -24.89 -8.69
CA ASN A 263 -4.51 -25.81 -8.74
C ASN A 263 -4.58 -26.91 -7.68
N GLY A 264 -5.29 -26.70 -6.56
CA GLY A 264 -5.38 -27.71 -5.51
C GLY A 264 -6.12 -27.27 -4.25
N THR A 265 -6.23 -28.20 -3.31
CA THR A 265 -6.83 -27.98 -1.99
C THR A 265 -5.77 -28.13 -0.92
N TYR A 266 -5.70 -27.14 -0.02
CA TYR A 266 -4.76 -27.03 1.07
C TYR A 266 -5.54 -27.11 2.38
N GLU A 267 -5.51 -28.30 3.02
CA GLU A 267 -6.28 -28.57 4.22
C GLU A 267 -5.53 -28.09 5.48
N GLY A 268 -6.27 -27.52 6.43
CA GLY A 268 -5.73 -27.21 7.75
C GLY A 268 -4.63 -26.13 7.76
N VAL A 269 -4.68 -25.17 6.83
CA VAL A 269 -3.67 -24.11 6.70
C VAL A 269 -3.74 -23.16 7.89
N PRO A 270 -2.67 -23.01 8.69
CA PRO A 270 -2.61 -22.02 9.77
C PRO A 270 -2.40 -20.61 9.21
N ILE A 271 -3.18 -19.67 9.71
CA ILE A 271 -3.13 -18.24 9.33
C ILE A 271 -2.97 -17.42 10.61
N ALA A 272 -1.83 -16.76 10.79
CA ALA A 272 -1.49 -16.00 12.01
C ALA A 272 -2.24 -14.65 12.12
N LYS A 273 -3.48 -14.59 11.65
CA LYS A 273 -4.35 -13.41 11.69
C LYS A 273 -5.77 -13.81 11.98
N PHE A 274 -6.45 -12.97 12.76
CA PHE A 274 -7.84 -13.16 13.17
C PHE A 274 -8.82 -12.62 12.12
N GLY A 275 -10.02 -13.19 12.11
CA GLY A 275 -11.14 -12.75 11.29
C GLY A 275 -11.22 -13.43 9.92
N GLU A 276 -12.43 -13.68 9.48
CA GLU A 276 -12.75 -14.35 8.21
C GLU A 276 -12.12 -13.68 7.01
N HIS A 277 -12.13 -12.33 6.97
CA HIS A 277 -11.54 -11.54 5.91
C HIS A 277 -10.05 -11.84 5.68
N GLN A 278 -9.31 -12.23 6.73
CA GLN A 278 -7.89 -12.60 6.58
C GLN A 278 -7.70 -13.98 5.94
N ALA A 279 -8.66 -14.91 6.13
CA ALA A 279 -8.63 -16.19 5.41
C ALA A 279 -8.88 -15.99 3.90
N HIS A 280 -9.77 -15.08 3.53
CA HIS A 280 -10.00 -14.70 2.13
C HIS A 280 -8.79 -13.94 1.53
N ASN A 281 -8.13 -13.08 2.30
CA ASN A 281 -6.88 -12.45 1.89
C ASN A 281 -5.77 -13.50 1.65
N ALA A 282 -5.67 -14.51 2.52
CA ALA A 282 -4.72 -15.60 2.37
C ALA A 282 -5.02 -16.47 1.12
N LEU A 283 -6.30 -16.74 0.84
CA LEU A 283 -6.73 -17.46 -0.35
C LEU A 283 -6.34 -16.69 -1.63
N ALA A 284 -6.61 -15.40 -1.69
CA ALA A 284 -6.23 -14.56 -2.84
C ALA A 284 -4.71 -14.47 -3.01
N ALA A 285 -3.96 -14.35 -1.90
CA ALA A 285 -2.50 -14.35 -1.90
C ALA A 285 -1.93 -15.68 -2.41
N LEU A 286 -2.48 -16.81 -1.95
CA LEU A 286 -2.11 -18.14 -2.41
C LEU A 286 -2.37 -18.32 -3.90
N ALA A 287 -3.56 -17.98 -4.38
CA ALA A 287 -3.91 -18.08 -5.81
C ALA A 287 -2.99 -17.23 -6.70
N ALA A 288 -2.59 -16.03 -6.25
CA ALA A 288 -1.65 -15.19 -6.98
C ALA A 288 -0.22 -15.75 -6.95
N SER A 289 0.19 -16.31 -5.82
CA SER A 289 1.51 -16.94 -5.68
C SER A 289 1.66 -18.16 -6.61
N GLU A 290 0.60 -18.95 -6.79
CA GLU A 290 0.57 -20.06 -7.74
C GLU A 290 0.80 -19.64 -9.21
N VAL A 291 0.47 -18.38 -9.56
CA VAL A 291 0.71 -17.84 -10.91
C VAL A 291 2.19 -17.56 -11.14
N VAL A 292 2.89 -17.04 -10.14
CA VAL A 292 4.27 -16.55 -10.29
C VAL A 292 5.33 -17.57 -9.89
N ILE A 293 5.00 -18.51 -8.99
CA ILE A 293 5.92 -19.57 -8.57
C ILE A 293 6.04 -20.60 -9.69
N PRO A 294 7.26 -20.93 -10.18
CA PRO A 294 7.46 -21.82 -11.33
C PRO A 294 7.35 -23.30 -10.94
N VAL A 295 6.21 -23.70 -10.38
CA VAL A 295 5.89 -25.10 -10.01
C VAL A 295 4.73 -25.59 -10.87
N ASN A 296 4.81 -26.82 -11.34
CA ASN A 296 3.71 -27.46 -12.06
C ASN A 296 2.78 -28.20 -11.07
N GLY A 297 1.54 -27.74 -10.96
CA GLY A 297 0.55 -28.28 -10.04
C GLY A 297 0.42 -27.49 -8.74
N PRO A 298 -0.21 -28.06 -7.70
CA PRO A 298 -0.39 -27.36 -6.43
C PRO A 298 0.96 -27.09 -5.73
N LEU A 299 0.98 -26.04 -4.96
CA LEU A 299 2.12 -25.72 -4.09
C LEU A 299 2.19 -26.72 -2.92
N ASP A 300 3.31 -26.75 -2.22
CA ASP A 300 3.48 -27.54 -1.00
C ASP A 300 2.70 -26.89 0.14
N GLY A 301 1.71 -27.61 0.70
CA GLY A 301 0.82 -27.08 1.74
C GLY A 301 1.55 -26.78 3.06
N ASP A 302 2.63 -27.50 3.38
CA ASP A 302 3.41 -27.25 4.59
C ASP A 302 4.18 -25.91 4.46
N LEU A 303 4.79 -25.65 3.30
CA LEU A 303 5.46 -24.35 3.03
C LEU A 303 4.47 -23.19 3.03
N VAL A 304 3.29 -23.36 2.44
CA VAL A 304 2.20 -22.36 2.48
C VAL A 304 1.77 -22.10 3.92
N GLY A 305 1.57 -23.15 4.71
CA GLY A 305 1.20 -23.06 6.12
C GLY A 305 2.27 -22.36 6.96
N GLU A 306 3.55 -22.69 6.75
CA GLU A 306 4.68 -22.03 7.43
C GLU A 306 4.72 -20.52 7.11
N ALA A 307 4.57 -20.16 5.83
CA ALA A 307 4.55 -18.77 5.40
C ALA A 307 3.42 -17.99 6.06
N LEU A 308 2.18 -18.48 5.98
CA LEU A 308 0.99 -17.80 6.50
C LEU A 308 0.93 -17.77 8.03
N SER A 309 1.54 -18.75 8.72
CA SER A 309 1.65 -18.77 10.18
C SER A 309 2.70 -17.79 10.73
N SER A 310 3.67 -17.40 9.91
CA SER A 310 4.77 -16.50 10.31
C SER A 310 4.58 -15.05 9.87
N VAL A 311 3.60 -14.75 9.02
CA VAL A 311 3.41 -13.42 8.44
C VAL A 311 3.06 -12.38 9.50
N LYS A 312 3.80 -11.25 9.47
CA LYS A 312 3.52 -10.10 10.33
C LYS A 312 2.80 -9.02 9.53
N ILE A 313 1.66 -8.58 10.05
CA ILE A 313 0.86 -7.51 9.47
C ILE A 313 0.58 -6.48 10.56
N PRO A 314 1.48 -5.50 10.76
CA PRO A 314 1.33 -4.50 11.81
C PRO A 314 0.05 -3.68 11.66
N GLY A 315 -0.57 -3.30 12.77
CA GLY A 315 -1.77 -2.47 12.79
C GLY A 315 -3.03 -3.14 12.21
N ARG A 316 -3.09 -4.47 12.14
CA ARG A 316 -4.27 -5.24 11.71
C ARG A 316 -4.61 -6.31 12.74
N ILE A 317 -5.53 -5.98 13.65
CA ILE A 317 -5.89 -6.77 14.85
C ILE A 317 -4.60 -7.29 15.51
N GLU A 318 -3.68 -6.37 15.73
CA GLU A 318 -2.35 -6.65 16.27
C GLU A 318 -2.41 -6.61 17.78
N GLN A 319 -2.23 -7.77 18.42
CA GLN A 319 -2.11 -7.84 19.87
C GLN A 319 -0.68 -7.49 20.29
N ILE A 320 -0.52 -6.31 20.92
CA ILE A 320 0.79 -5.82 21.37
C ILE A 320 1.09 -6.24 22.82
N ARG A 321 0.05 -6.34 23.64
CA ARG A 321 0.18 -6.65 25.06
C ARG A 321 -0.85 -7.71 25.46
N THR A 322 -0.49 -8.53 26.45
CA THR A 322 -1.34 -9.64 26.91
C THR A 322 -2.04 -9.37 28.24
N SER A 323 -1.55 -8.43 29.06
CA SER A 323 -2.12 -8.12 30.37
C SER A 323 -1.93 -6.64 30.74
N PRO A 324 -3.01 -5.82 30.72
CA PRO A 324 -4.26 -6.12 30.01
C PRO A 324 -4.00 -6.34 28.52
N THR A 325 -4.93 -7.05 27.86
CA THR A 325 -4.82 -7.24 26.40
C THR A 325 -4.96 -5.88 25.70
N ILE A 326 -3.97 -5.51 24.87
CA ILE A 326 -4.05 -4.31 24.03
C ILE A 326 -3.98 -4.74 22.57
N ILE A 327 -5.01 -4.34 21.81
CA ILE A 327 -5.15 -4.62 20.38
C ILE A 327 -5.10 -3.32 19.60
N LEU A 328 -4.31 -3.29 18.51
CA LEU A 328 -4.27 -2.19 17.54
C LEU A 328 -4.97 -2.59 16.24
N ASP A 329 -5.78 -1.71 15.69
CA ASP A 329 -6.33 -1.85 14.36
C ASP A 329 -6.42 -0.50 13.62
N GLY A 330 -5.89 -0.46 12.41
CA GLY A 330 -5.86 0.74 11.55
C GLY A 330 -7.08 0.86 10.62
N GLY A 331 -8.13 0.05 10.80
CA GLY A 331 -9.39 0.19 10.07
C GLY A 331 -10.04 1.54 10.32
N HIS A 332 -10.60 2.16 9.27
CA HIS A 332 -11.08 3.54 9.32
C HIS A 332 -12.34 3.79 8.47
N ASN A 333 -12.99 2.75 8.00
CA ASN A 333 -14.27 2.80 7.29
C ASN A 333 -15.24 1.77 7.89
N VAL A 334 -16.51 1.87 7.54
CA VAL A 334 -17.59 1.05 8.11
C VAL A 334 -17.35 -0.45 7.90
N ASN A 335 -16.97 -0.84 6.69
CA ASN A 335 -16.69 -2.24 6.36
C ASN A 335 -15.51 -2.81 7.19
N ALA A 336 -14.46 -2.00 7.41
CA ALA A 336 -13.35 -2.40 8.29
C ALA A 336 -13.80 -2.54 9.75
N ALA A 337 -14.69 -1.68 10.23
CA ALA A 337 -15.25 -1.78 11.59
C ALA A 337 -16.09 -3.07 11.75
N GLU A 338 -16.89 -3.43 10.75
CA GLU A 338 -17.66 -4.69 10.75
C GLU A 338 -16.76 -5.91 10.81
N ALA A 339 -15.70 -5.93 9.98
CA ALA A 339 -14.71 -7.00 9.98
C ALA A 339 -13.96 -7.09 11.32
N LEU A 340 -13.56 -5.95 11.89
CA LEU A 340 -12.92 -5.84 13.20
C LEU A 340 -13.83 -6.37 14.31
N ARG A 341 -15.07 -5.89 14.38
CA ARG A 341 -16.06 -6.33 15.36
C ARG A 341 -16.24 -7.85 15.30
N LYS A 342 -16.51 -8.40 14.11
CA LYS A 342 -16.70 -9.84 13.92
C LYS A 342 -15.48 -10.64 14.37
N ALA A 343 -14.28 -10.17 14.03
CA ALA A 343 -13.03 -10.84 14.41
C ALA A 343 -12.80 -10.80 15.94
N ILE A 344 -13.13 -9.70 16.62
CA ILE A 344 -13.04 -9.59 18.09
C ILE A 344 -14.05 -10.55 18.74
N GLU A 345 -15.33 -10.55 18.30
CA GLU A 345 -16.37 -11.43 18.83
C GLU A 345 -16.03 -12.93 18.63
N GLU A 346 -15.37 -13.30 17.55
CA GLU A 346 -14.95 -14.68 17.24
C GLU A 346 -13.73 -15.14 18.01
N SER A 347 -12.79 -14.23 18.33
CA SER A 347 -11.44 -14.61 18.75
C SER A 347 -11.13 -14.28 20.20
N TYR A 348 -11.93 -13.42 20.85
CA TYR A 348 -11.71 -12.95 22.21
C TYR A 348 -13.00 -13.03 23.04
N ASP A 349 -12.85 -13.38 24.31
CA ASP A 349 -13.96 -13.41 25.28
C ASP A 349 -13.79 -12.25 26.27
N PHE A 350 -14.00 -11.01 25.78
CA PHE A 350 -13.91 -9.82 26.62
C PHE A 350 -15.19 -9.63 27.45
N LYS A 351 -15.01 -9.48 28.76
CA LYS A 351 -16.04 -8.99 29.68
C LYS A 351 -16.12 -7.47 29.66
N GLN A 352 -14.97 -6.83 29.49
CA GLN A 352 -14.82 -5.40 29.35
C GLN A 352 -13.78 -5.10 28.25
N LEU A 353 -14.20 -4.34 27.25
CA LEU A 353 -13.33 -3.82 26.22
C LEU A 353 -13.50 -2.31 26.13
N VAL A 354 -12.44 -1.56 26.39
CA VAL A 354 -12.43 -0.10 26.31
C VAL A 354 -11.80 0.32 24.99
N GLY A 355 -12.52 1.14 24.20
CA GLY A 355 -12.00 1.70 22.96
C GLY A 355 -11.17 2.95 23.20
N VAL A 356 -10.01 3.09 22.54
CA VAL A 356 -9.28 4.36 22.35
C VAL A 356 -9.39 4.73 20.89
N VAL A 357 -10.06 5.85 20.60
CA VAL A 357 -10.43 6.18 19.22
C VAL A 357 -9.96 7.58 18.83
N ALA A 358 -9.25 7.66 17.69
CA ALA A 358 -9.00 8.89 16.97
C ALA A 358 -9.18 8.66 15.46
N MET A 359 -9.98 9.50 14.81
CA MET A 359 -10.38 9.33 13.41
C MET A 359 -10.10 10.58 12.59
N MET A 360 -9.99 10.41 11.26
CA MET A 360 -9.88 11.54 10.34
C MET A 360 -11.26 12.16 10.06
N ARG A 361 -11.31 13.49 9.80
CA ARG A 361 -12.55 14.25 9.58
C ARG A 361 -13.34 13.82 8.35
N ASP A 362 -12.65 13.27 7.35
CA ASP A 362 -13.21 12.86 6.06
C ASP A 362 -13.86 11.47 6.09
N LYS A 363 -13.93 10.83 7.26
CA LYS A 363 -14.49 9.48 7.42
C LYS A 363 -15.90 9.48 8.01
N GLN A 364 -16.62 8.39 7.82
CA GLN A 364 -17.97 8.15 8.35
C GLN A 364 -17.89 7.76 9.83
N VAL A 365 -17.65 8.76 10.70
CA VAL A 365 -17.29 8.54 12.11
C VAL A 365 -18.46 7.96 12.91
N GLU A 366 -19.68 8.48 12.72
CA GLU A 366 -20.87 8.04 13.45
C GLU A 366 -21.17 6.57 13.14
N GLU A 367 -21.18 6.18 11.85
CA GLU A 367 -21.45 4.83 11.42
C GLU A 367 -20.34 3.86 11.89
N TYR A 368 -19.07 4.29 11.81
CA TYR A 368 -17.94 3.50 12.31
C TYR A 368 -18.09 3.19 13.81
N LEU A 369 -18.37 4.22 14.61
CA LEU A 369 -18.57 4.07 16.06
C LEU A 369 -19.82 3.22 16.36
N GLY A 370 -20.90 3.39 15.60
CA GLY A 370 -22.13 2.61 15.74
C GLY A 370 -21.92 1.12 15.51
N VAL A 371 -21.04 0.73 14.61
CA VAL A 371 -20.65 -0.69 14.39
C VAL A 371 -19.91 -1.25 15.60
N LEU A 372 -19.03 -0.47 16.25
CA LEU A 372 -18.22 -0.93 17.38
C LEU A 372 -18.95 -0.81 18.74
N GLU A 373 -20.03 -0.03 18.82
CA GLU A 373 -20.78 0.21 20.07
C GLU A 373 -21.14 -1.07 20.83
N PRO A 374 -21.62 -2.16 20.18
CA PRO A 374 -22.01 -3.38 20.89
C PRO A 374 -20.88 -4.12 21.60
N ILE A 375 -19.62 -3.95 21.16
CA ILE A 375 -18.47 -4.66 21.74
C ILE A 375 -17.65 -3.80 22.70
N LEU A 376 -17.83 -2.48 22.70
CA LEU A 376 -17.10 -1.57 23.56
C LEU A 376 -17.92 -1.23 24.80
N SER A 377 -17.38 -1.48 26.01
CA SER A 377 -18.01 -1.06 27.27
C SER A 377 -17.96 0.45 27.47
N SER A 378 -16.89 1.09 27.02
CA SER A 378 -16.68 2.54 27.05
C SER A 378 -15.70 2.95 25.95
N VAL A 379 -15.67 4.23 25.64
CA VAL A 379 -14.76 4.80 24.65
C VAL A 379 -14.03 6.02 25.18
N VAL A 380 -12.72 6.07 24.98
CA VAL A 380 -11.86 7.23 25.22
C VAL A 380 -11.54 7.85 23.87
N VAL A 381 -12.08 9.05 23.61
CA VAL A 381 -11.85 9.77 22.38
C VAL A 381 -10.67 10.71 22.51
N THR A 382 -9.84 10.80 21.47
CA THR A 382 -8.61 11.59 21.48
C THR A 382 -8.22 12.04 20.07
N GLU A 383 -7.02 12.60 19.93
CA GLU A 383 -6.41 13.00 18.67
C GLU A 383 -5.11 12.23 18.44
N ASN A 384 -4.77 12.00 17.14
CA ASN A 384 -3.48 11.42 16.73
C ASN A 384 -2.50 12.50 16.25
N SER A 385 -1.32 12.09 15.79
CA SER A 385 -0.25 13.00 15.37
C SER A 385 -0.57 13.81 14.11
N TRP A 386 -1.51 13.39 13.25
CA TRP A 386 -1.85 14.10 12.01
C TRP A 386 -2.85 15.23 12.25
N ARG A 387 -2.37 16.31 12.86
CA ARG A 387 -3.18 17.46 13.32
C ARG A 387 -4.03 18.12 12.25
N GLU A 388 -3.59 18.11 11.01
CA GLU A 388 -4.32 18.76 9.90
C GLU A 388 -5.58 17.99 9.48
N ARG A 389 -5.57 16.65 9.64
CA ARG A 389 -6.65 15.77 9.17
C ARG A 389 -7.44 15.09 10.29
N VAL A 390 -6.87 14.96 11.46
CA VAL A 390 -7.57 14.34 12.59
C VAL A 390 -8.81 15.15 12.96
N MET A 391 -9.89 14.47 13.33
CA MET A 391 -11.06 15.12 13.93
C MET A 391 -10.70 15.61 15.32
N PRO A 392 -10.97 16.90 15.67
CA PRO A 392 -10.72 17.38 17.02
C PRO A 392 -11.48 16.54 18.07
N ALA A 393 -10.83 16.28 19.20
CA ALA A 393 -11.42 15.47 20.27
C ALA A 393 -12.78 16.03 20.75
N ASP A 394 -12.98 17.36 20.74
CA ASP A 394 -14.25 18.00 21.09
C ASP A 394 -15.39 17.70 20.09
N GLU A 395 -15.07 17.49 18.83
CA GLU A 395 -16.05 17.10 17.80
C GLU A 395 -16.35 15.61 17.89
N LEU A 396 -15.30 14.80 18.03
CA LEU A 396 -15.40 13.35 18.17
C LEU A 396 -16.17 12.97 19.43
N GLU A 397 -15.97 13.70 20.55
CA GLU A 397 -16.71 13.50 21.80
C GLU A 397 -18.23 13.62 21.59
N LYS A 398 -18.67 14.62 20.83
CA LYS A 398 -20.11 14.84 20.57
C LYS A 398 -20.73 13.67 19.83
N ILE A 399 -20.07 13.22 18.74
CA ILE A 399 -20.54 12.07 17.97
C ILE A 399 -20.52 10.80 18.83
N ALA A 400 -19.45 10.58 19.59
CA ALA A 400 -19.35 9.43 20.47
C ALA A 400 -20.44 9.43 21.57
N VAL A 401 -20.78 10.60 22.12
CA VAL A 401 -21.89 10.72 23.11
C VAL A 401 -23.23 10.39 22.49
N ASP A 402 -23.47 10.79 21.25
CA ASP A 402 -24.72 10.45 20.54
C ASP A 402 -24.84 8.93 20.29
N VAL A 403 -23.72 8.24 20.06
CA VAL A 403 -23.68 6.78 19.82
C VAL A 403 -23.69 5.97 21.12
N PHE A 404 -22.81 6.30 22.07
CA PHE A 404 -22.56 5.49 23.30
C PHE A 404 -23.33 5.97 24.52
N GLY A 405 -23.82 7.22 24.50
CA GLY A 405 -24.35 7.89 25.70
C GLY A 405 -23.24 8.50 26.57
N ARG A 406 -23.55 9.58 27.28
CA ARG A 406 -22.59 10.42 28.03
C ARG A 406 -21.76 9.63 29.04
N ASP A 407 -22.35 8.64 29.69
CA ASP A 407 -21.71 7.90 30.78
C ASP A 407 -20.62 6.93 30.32
N ARG A 408 -20.56 6.63 29.01
CA ARG A 408 -19.60 5.71 28.39
C ARG A 408 -18.49 6.42 27.61
N VAL A 409 -18.48 7.75 27.58
CA VAL A 409 -17.52 8.53 26.80
C VAL A 409 -16.62 9.38 27.69
N ILE A 410 -15.32 9.19 27.52
CA ILE A 410 -14.27 10.00 28.15
C ILE A 410 -13.49 10.70 27.04
N LYS A 411 -13.12 11.96 27.28
CA LYS A 411 -12.25 12.70 26.37
C LYS A 411 -10.90 12.95 27.00
N GLU A 412 -9.85 12.62 26.26
CA GLU A 412 -8.48 12.96 26.59
C GLU A 412 -7.82 13.81 25.48
N ALA A 413 -6.97 14.74 25.88
CA ALA A 413 -6.40 15.71 24.94
C ALA A 413 -5.35 15.11 24.00
N ASN A 414 -4.75 14.00 24.39
CA ASN A 414 -3.67 13.36 23.64
C ASN A 414 -3.72 11.84 23.79
N LEU A 415 -3.12 11.14 22.84
CA LEU A 415 -3.14 9.69 22.76
C LEU A 415 -2.46 8.97 23.96
N PRO A 416 -1.30 9.42 24.50
CA PRO A 416 -0.71 8.81 25.68
C PRO A 416 -1.64 8.80 26.89
N ASP A 417 -2.29 9.94 27.19
CA ASP A 417 -3.24 10.04 28.30
C ASP A 417 -4.49 9.18 28.05
N ALA A 418 -4.97 9.12 26.81
CA ALA A 418 -6.10 8.28 26.43
C ALA A 418 -5.81 6.78 26.64
N ILE A 419 -4.64 6.31 26.23
CA ILE A 419 -4.18 4.94 26.44
C ILE A 419 -4.08 4.64 27.93
N GLN A 420 -3.46 5.55 28.71
CA GLN A 420 -3.32 5.36 30.16
C GLN A 420 -4.67 5.35 30.88
N THR A 421 -5.60 6.23 30.47
CA THR A 421 -6.96 6.25 31.02
C THR A 421 -7.69 4.93 30.73
N ALA A 422 -7.63 4.43 29.48
CA ALA A 422 -8.24 3.16 29.10
C ALA A 422 -7.63 1.97 29.86
N VAL A 423 -6.30 1.93 30.02
CA VAL A 423 -5.62 0.88 30.82
C VAL A 423 -6.07 0.95 32.30
N ASN A 424 -6.11 2.14 32.89
CA ASN A 424 -6.56 2.29 34.26
C ASN A 424 -8.01 1.83 34.46
N MET A 425 -8.90 2.05 33.49
CA MET A 425 -10.29 1.60 33.55
C MET A 425 -10.40 0.07 33.61
N VAL A 426 -9.63 -0.63 32.76
CA VAL A 426 -9.66 -2.10 32.71
C VAL A 426 -8.94 -2.73 33.92
N ASP A 427 -7.87 -2.11 34.42
CA ASP A 427 -7.14 -2.56 35.61
C ASP A 427 -7.97 -2.37 36.90
N ALA A 428 -8.78 -1.31 37.00
CA ALA A 428 -9.61 -1.02 38.15
C ALA A 428 -10.72 -2.05 38.40
N GLU A 429 -11.17 -2.74 37.36
CA GLU A 429 -12.22 -3.77 37.40
C GLU A 429 -11.64 -5.20 37.47
N ASP A 430 -10.32 -5.36 37.34
CA ASP A 430 -9.65 -6.66 37.48
C ASP A 430 -9.44 -7.04 38.95
N GLU A 431 -10.50 -7.49 39.62
CA GLU A 431 -10.47 -7.91 41.03
C GLU A 431 -9.45 -9.03 41.34
N LEU A 432 -9.01 -9.78 40.32
CA LEU A 432 -8.10 -10.90 40.45
C LEU A 432 -6.66 -10.56 40.07
N GLY A 433 -6.42 -9.40 39.45
CA GLY A 433 -5.10 -8.95 39.00
C GLY A 433 -4.45 -9.82 37.90
N VAL A 434 -5.27 -10.56 37.15
CA VAL A 434 -4.82 -11.46 36.06
C VAL A 434 -5.10 -10.96 34.65
N GLY A 435 -5.82 -9.83 34.51
CA GLY A 435 -6.16 -9.22 33.20
C GLY A 435 -7.08 -10.06 32.32
N TYR A 436 -7.64 -11.17 32.85
CA TYR A 436 -8.42 -12.09 32.02
C TYR A 436 -9.80 -11.52 31.68
N GLY A 437 -10.10 -11.44 30.38
CA GLY A 437 -11.36 -10.91 29.88
C GLY A 437 -11.44 -9.37 29.90
N HIS A 438 -10.32 -8.68 30.10
CA HIS A 438 -10.23 -7.23 30.06
C HIS A 438 -9.26 -6.77 28.98
N GLY A 439 -9.66 -5.78 28.19
CA GLY A 439 -8.85 -5.32 27.07
C GLY A 439 -9.07 -3.87 26.65
N VAL A 440 -8.09 -3.37 25.92
CA VAL A 440 -8.12 -2.05 25.26
C VAL A 440 -8.01 -2.25 23.77
N LEU A 441 -8.92 -1.65 23.00
CA LEU A 441 -8.90 -1.61 21.54
C LEU A 441 -8.54 -0.20 21.08
N ILE A 442 -7.39 -0.03 20.44
CA ILE A 442 -6.94 1.25 19.87
C ILE A 442 -7.19 1.22 18.37
N CYS A 443 -8.08 2.09 17.87
CA CYS A 443 -8.54 2.02 16.48
C CYS A 443 -9.02 3.36 15.92
N GLY A 444 -9.55 3.34 14.69
CA GLY A 444 -10.17 4.45 13.98
C GLY A 444 -9.28 5.10 12.91
N SER A 445 -7.97 4.85 12.93
CA SER A 445 -7.05 5.34 11.90
C SER A 445 -5.76 4.54 11.90
N PHE A 446 -5.16 4.42 10.71
CA PHE A 446 -3.84 3.81 10.58
C PHE A 446 -2.76 4.62 11.32
N VAL A 447 -2.89 5.96 11.31
CA VAL A 447 -2.01 6.85 12.08
C VAL A 447 -2.16 6.62 13.59
N THR A 448 -3.39 6.49 14.08
CA THR A 448 -3.64 6.21 15.51
C THR A 448 -3.00 4.89 15.95
N ALA A 449 -3.11 3.85 15.12
CA ALA A 449 -2.49 2.56 15.38
C ALA A 449 -0.95 2.65 15.37
N GLY A 450 -0.36 3.41 14.44
CA GLY A 450 1.07 3.66 14.36
C GLY A 450 1.62 4.42 15.57
N ASP A 451 1.00 5.55 15.90
CA ASP A 451 1.38 6.34 17.07
C ASP A 451 1.33 5.50 18.37
N ALA A 452 0.25 4.73 18.53
CA ALA A 452 0.09 3.86 19.70
C ALA A 452 1.13 2.74 19.73
N ARG A 453 1.44 2.15 18.58
CA ARG A 453 2.44 1.10 18.45
C ARG A 453 3.82 1.57 18.89
N LEU A 454 4.26 2.71 18.38
CA LEU A 454 5.52 3.34 18.76
C LEU A 454 5.60 3.64 20.28
N MET A 455 4.48 4.03 20.90
CA MET A 455 4.44 4.32 22.35
C MET A 455 4.49 3.06 23.21
N LEU A 456 3.95 1.95 22.73
CA LEU A 456 3.77 0.71 23.49
C LEU A 456 4.91 -0.30 23.26
N GLU A 457 5.70 -0.20 22.20
CA GLU A 457 6.86 -1.07 22.01
C GLU A 457 7.92 -0.80 23.08
N GLU A 458 8.35 -1.87 23.78
CA GLU A 458 9.33 -1.81 24.86
C GLU A 458 10.70 -1.26 24.44
N HIS A 459 10.97 -1.16 23.13
CA HIS A 459 12.23 -0.68 22.55
C HIS A 459 12.23 0.81 22.17
N ALA A 460 11.12 1.52 22.34
CA ALA A 460 11.11 2.97 22.18
C ALA A 460 11.92 3.60 23.32
N SER A 461 13.14 4.06 22.99
CA SER A 461 14.00 4.74 23.97
C SER A 461 13.26 5.94 24.57
N PRO A 462 13.54 6.35 25.84
CA PRO A 462 12.96 7.55 26.44
C PRO A 462 13.16 8.80 25.56
N THR A 463 14.22 8.85 24.78
CA THR A 463 14.55 9.91 23.82
C THR A 463 13.59 9.90 22.61
N MET A 464 13.17 8.72 22.10
CA MET A 464 12.16 8.59 21.05
C MET A 464 10.78 9.01 21.54
N ARG A 465 10.37 8.61 22.75
CA ARG A 465 9.10 9.07 23.37
C ARG A 465 9.06 10.59 23.52
N GLN A 466 10.18 11.18 23.86
CA GLN A 466 10.31 12.64 24.01
C GLN A 466 10.38 13.35 22.65
N ALA A 467 10.99 12.75 21.64
CA ALA A 467 11.00 13.24 20.26
C ALA A 467 9.61 13.20 19.63
N MET A 468 8.79 12.16 19.91
CA MET A 468 7.41 12.07 19.43
C MET A 468 6.48 13.09 20.10
N ALA A 469 6.71 13.40 21.38
CA ALA A 469 6.01 14.47 22.08
C ALA A 469 6.41 15.87 21.52
N VAL A 470 7.57 15.98 20.85
CA VAL A 470 8.13 17.21 20.28
C VAL A 470 7.99 17.24 18.75
N HIS A 471 7.77 16.09 18.07
CA HIS A 471 7.61 16.00 16.63
C HIS A 471 6.15 16.24 16.21
N GLN A 472 5.60 17.34 16.63
CA GLN A 472 4.60 18.06 15.89
C GLN A 472 5.39 19.06 15.05
N PRO A 473 5.38 18.98 13.72
CA PRO A 473 5.75 20.15 12.95
C PRO A 473 4.69 21.21 13.29
N ALA A 474 5.01 22.11 14.21
CA ALA A 474 4.44 23.41 14.16
C ALA A 474 4.96 24.01 12.85
N VAL A 475 4.26 23.75 11.77
CA VAL A 475 4.33 24.62 10.60
C VAL A 475 3.59 25.87 11.06
N ASP A 476 4.34 26.82 11.59
CA ASP A 476 3.86 28.18 11.75
C ASP A 476 3.41 28.63 10.34
N PRO A 477 2.18 29.15 10.16
CA PRO A 477 1.76 29.70 8.88
C PRO A 477 2.73 30.74 8.31
N ASP A 478 3.54 31.39 9.17
CA ASP A 478 4.62 32.31 8.78
C ASP A 478 5.90 31.61 8.25
N ASP A 479 6.08 30.32 8.49
CA ASP A 479 7.24 29.57 7.95
C ASP A 479 6.99 29.02 6.53
N SER A 480 5.74 28.88 6.10
CA SER A 480 5.43 28.53 4.71
C SER A 480 5.84 29.64 3.74
N ASP A 481 5.67 30.90 4.14
CA ASP A 481 6.10 32.05 3.35
C ASP A 481 7.65 32.22 3.34
N ARG A 482 8.33 31.84 4.42
CA ARG A 482 9.81 31.87 4.48
C ARG A 482 10.47 30.73 3.70
N LEU A 483 9.81 29.57 3.58
CA LEU A 483 10.29 28.47 2.75
C LEU A 483 10.05 28.74 1.26
N ALA A 484 8.98 29.43 0.90
CA ALA A 484 8.74 29.92 -0.46
C ALA A 484 9.77 30.99 -0.87
N ASP A 485 10.03 31.98 -0.01
CA ASP A 485 11.04 33.02 -0.25
C ASP A 485 12.46 32.45 -0.35
N LYS A 486 12.78 31.40 0.44
CA LYS A 486 14.09 30.76 0.37
C LYS A 486 14.27 29.89 -0.89
N ALA A 487 13.19 29.27 -1.37
CA ALA A 487 13.19 28.54 -2.64
C ALA A 487 13.30 29.48 -3.85
N GLU A 488 12.74 30.70 -3.78
CA GLU A 488 12.90 31.74 -4.82
C GLU A 488 14.32 32.33 -4.81
N ASP A 489 14.95 32.55 -3.65
CA ASP A 489 16.32 33.05 -3.55
C ASP A 489 17.36 31.99 -3.98
N GLU A 490 17.20 30.72 -3.63
CA GLU A 490 18.08 29.63 -4.09
C GLU A 490 17.89 29.32 -5.58
N ALA A 491 16.69 29.52 -6.12
CA ALA A 491 16.43 29.41 -7.57
C ALA A 491 17.05 30.56 -8.37
N ALA A 492 17.21 31.76 -7.76
CA ALA A 492 17.84 32.91 -8.41
C ALA A 492 19.37 32.80 -8.44
N ASP A 493 19.99 32.20 -7.42
CA ASP A 493 21.46 32.01 -7.37
C ASP A 493 21.95 30.85 -8.28
N ASN A 494 21.08 29.85 -8.58
CA ASN A 494 21.41 28.73 -9.47
C ASN A 494 21.18 29.01 -10.96
N LEU A 495 20.71 30.19 -11.35
CA LEU A 495 20.45 30.55 -12.74
C LEU A 495 21.69 31.08 -13.51
N GLU A 496 22.85 31.23 -12.86
CA GLU A 496 24.09 31.69 -13.55
C GLU A 496 25.00 30.55 -14.04
N ASP A 497 24.74 29.27 -13.67
CA ASP A 497 25.46 28.10 -14.21
C ASP A 497 24.54 27.14 -14.95
N SER A 498 23.85 27.63 -16.00
CA SER A 498 23.02 26.80 -16.87
C SER A 498 23.88 25.93 -17.78
N VAL A 499 24.02 24.67 -17.44
CA VAL A 499 24.44 23.62 -18.37
C VAL A 499 23.27 23.39 -19.36
N SER A 500 23.58 23.47 -20.66
CA SER A 500 22.60 23.25 -21.73
C SER A 500 22.01 21.84 -21.64
N PRO A 501 20.69 21.66 -21.86
CA PRO A 501 20.04 20.34 -21.86
C PRO A 501 20.64 19.34 -22.88
N ASP A 502 21.41 19.82 -23.87
CA ASP A 502 22.03 19.00 -24.90
C ASP A 502 23.35 18.32 -24.46
N ASP A 503 23.88 18.67 -23.28
CA ASP A 503 25.15 18.12 -22.76
C ASP A 503 24.95 17.00 -21.70
N PHE A 504 23.69 16.59 -21.42
CA PHE A 504 23.41 15.59 -20.41
C PHE A 504 23.38 14.17 -21.01
N ASP A 505 24.47 13.42 -20.80
CA ASP A 505 24.56 12.01 -21.23
C ASP A 505 24.04 11.09 -20.11
N VAL A 506 22.81 10.57 -20.27
CA VAL A 506 22.12 9.69 -19.33
C VAL A 506 22.96 8.44 -18.97
N PHE A 507 23.87 8.00 -19.87
CA PHE A 507 24.72 6.82 -19.65
C PHE A 507 25.83 7.08 -18.63
N ASP A 508 26.29 8.32 -18.50
CA ASP A 508 27.30 8.68 -17.49
C ASP A 508 26.71 8.69 -16.06
N VAL A 509 25.42 9.03 -15.90
CA VAL A 509 24.71 9.02 -14.61
C VAL A 509 24.40 7.60 -14.13
N LEU A 510 24.15 6.69 -15.05
CA LEU A 510 23.80 5.30 -14.75
C LEU A 510 25.03 4.38 -14.60
N GLY A 511 26.26 4.89 -14.78
CA GLY A 511 27.49 4.10 -14.68
C GLY A 511 27.62 2.98 -15.74
N LEU A 512 26.81 3.03 -16.80
CA LEU A 512 26.85 2.10 -17.91
C LEU A 512 27.94 2.55 -18.89
N GLY A 513 29.12 1.94 -18.80
CA GLY A 513 30.23 2.26 -19.67
C GLY A 513 29.92 2.10 -21.16
N LYS A 514 30.47 2.99 -21.97
CA LYS A 514 30.26 3.13 -23.43
C LYS A 514 30.55 1.88 -24.30
N GLU A 515 31.00 0.77 -23.72
CA GLU A 515 31.38 -0.41 -24.51
C GLU A 515 30.21 -1.31 -24.95
N GLN A 516 29.00 -1.14 -24.44
CA GLN A 516 27.85 -1.96 -24.85
C GLN A 516 26.94 -1.32 -25.91
N ALA A 517 27.16 -0.06 -26.28
CA ALA A 517 26.33 0.65 -27.26
C ALA A 517 26.79 0.51 -28.73
N SER A 518 27.90 -0.18 -29.02
CA SER A 518 28.43 -0.25 -30.39
C SER A 518 27.87 -1.38 -31.27
N ASP A 519 27.11 -2.34 -30.70
CA ASP A 519 26.58 -3.48 -31.48
C ASP A 519 25.12 -3.33 -31.94
N ALA A 520 24.40 -2.28 -31.54
CA ALA A 520 23.02 -2.05 -31.95
C ALA A 520 22.85 -1.07 -33.12
N GLY A 521 23.93 -0.51 -33.66
CA GLY A 521 23.92 0.64 -34.61
C GLY A 521 24.33 0.33 -36.06
N ASN A 522 24.26 -0.92 -36.51
CA ASN A 522 24.59 -1.19 -37.94
C ASN A 522 23.67 -2.22 -38.60
N ALA A 523 22.43 -1.85 -38.89
CA ALA A 523 21.58 -2.55 -39.84
C ALA A 523 20.70 -1.55 -40.61
N GLY A 524 21.16 -1.14 -41.78
CA GLY A 524 20.28 -0.83 -42.91
C GLY A 524 19.94 0.62 -43.19
N THR A 525 20.89 1.38 -43.74
CA THR A 525 20.54 2.41 -44.74
C THR A 525 20.72 1.83 -46.15
N GLY A 526 19.65 1.29 -46.68
CA GLY A 526 19.52 0.94 -48.08
C GLY A 526 18.59 1.94 -48.76
N THR A 527 19.18 2.88 -49.47
CA THR A 527 18.49 3.76 -50.41
C THR A 527 17.99 2.94 -51.60
N ALA A 528 16.69 2.98 -51.88
CA ALA A 528 16.16 2.62 -53.21
C ALA A 528 15.21 3.72 -53.68
N SER A 529 15.61 4.27 -54.82
CA SER A 529 14.95 5.29 -55.62
C SER A 529 13.57 4.85 -56.13
N ALA A 530 12.72 5.85 -56.29
CA ALA A 530 11.43 5.78 -56.98
C ALA A 530 11.57 5.30 -58.42
N ASP A 531 10.64 4.46 -58.85
CA ASP A 531 10.21 4.46 -60.27
C ASP A 531 8.69 4.28 -60.34
N THR A 532 8.11 5.12 -61.21
CA THR A 532 6.70 5.25 -61.53
C THR A 532 6.30 4.24 -62.60
N GLY A 533 5.20 3.53 -62.38
CA GLY A 533 4.62 2.68 -63.43
C GLY A 533 3.11 2.50 -63.25
N THR A 534 2.37 3.24 -64.04
CA THR A 534 0.92 3.11 -64.26
C THR A 534 0.55 1.79 -64.93
N GLY A 535 -0.56 1.19 -64.52
CA GLY A 535 -1.13 0.04 -65.24
C GLY A 535 -2.48 -0.41 -64.67
N THR A 536 -3.50 -0.05 -65.40
CA THR A 536 -4.92 -0.40 -65.31
C THR A 536 -5.21 -1.90 -65.51
N GLY A 537 -6.28 -2.38 -64.89
CA GLY A 537 -7.05 -3.52 -65.48
C GLY A 537 -7.72 -4.46 -64.50
N ASN A 538 -8.96 -4.24 -64.31
CA ASN A 538 -10.16 -5.11 -64.31
C ASN A 538 -10.09 -6.60 -63.91
N ASP A 539 -11.08 -6.86 -63.13
CA ASP A 539 -12.17 -7.87 -63.24
C ASP A 539 -12.00 -9.30 -62.70
N ASP A 540 -13.02 -9.59 -62.01
CA ASP A 540 -13.89 -10.77 -61.98
C ASP A 540 -13.59 -12.00 -61.09
N SER A 541 -14.59 -12.17 -60.26
CA SER A 541 -15.42 -13.40 -59.97
C SER A 541 -14.88 -14.55 -59.14
N ALA A 542 -15.60 -14.72 -58.08
CA ALA A 542 -16.48 -15.87 -57.74
C ALA A 542 -15.85 -17.17 -57.24
N ASP A 543 -16.45 -17.57 -56.19
CA ASP A 543 -16.90 -18.91 -55.79
C ASP A 543 -16.00 -19.89 -55.02
N ALA A 544 -16.56 -20.17 -53.85
CA ALA A 544 -16.88 -21.49 -53.24
C ALA A 544 -15.70 -22.42 -52.84
N ARG A 545 -15.50 -22.57 -51.61
CA ARG A 545 -15.88 -23.71 -50.75
C ARG A 545 -15.32 -23.55 -49.33
#